data_8596555878f44b50653bd55d48bf6a93
#
_entry.id   8596555878f44b50653bd55d48bf6a93
#
_cell.length_a   1.000
_cell.length_b   1.000
_cell.length_c   1.000
_cell.angle_alpha   90.00
_cell.angle_beta   90.00
_cell.angle_gamma   90.00
#
_symmetry.space_group_name_H-M   'P 1'
#
loop_
_entity.id
_entity.type
_entity.pdbx_description
1 polymer ?
#
loop_
_entity_poly.entity_id
_entity_poly.type
_entity_poly.pdbx_seq_one_letter_code
_entity_poly.pdbx_strand_id
1 'polypeptide(L)'
;MSAIRTYNVEAGLPVLDEARRLVIAEIKEAKRTGAKVLKVIHGYGSSGKGGALCVGLRKSFGLRKKEGVIKDFIAGESFSIFNPTVLAMLEAVPQLRGDPDLNATNEGVSILWLK
;
A
#
# COMPACT_ATOMS: atom_id res chain seq x y z
N MET A 1 -14.78 4.41 -12.42
CA MET A 1 -13.48 3.92 -11.95
C MET A 1 -13.31 4.23 -10.47
N SER A 2 -12.73 3.31 -9.73
CA SER A 2 -12.55 3.50 -8.29
C SER A 2 -11.34 4.37 -7.99
N ALA A 3 -11.46 5.27 -7.01
CA ALA A 3 -10.33 6.04 -6.50
C ALA A 3 -9.34 5.15 -5.73
N ILE A 4 -9.79 4.00 -5.26
CA ILE A 4 -8.99 3.04 -4.48
C ILE A 4 -8.88 1.74 -5.28
N ARG A 5 -7.63 1.30 -5.47
CA ARG A 5 -7.32 0.02 -6.09
C ARG A 5 -6.67 -0.88 -5.05
N THR A 6 -7.02 -2.14 -5.04
CA THR A 6 -6.44 -3.12 -4.10
C THR A 6 -5.68 -4.18 -4.88
N TYR A 7 -4.48 -4.52 -4.42
CA TYR A 7 -3.65 -5.54 -5.04
C TYR A 7 -3.10 -6.49 -3.98
N ASN A 8 -3.39 -7.78 -4.13
CA ASN A 8 -2.89 -8.81 -3.22
C ASN A 8 -1.68 -9.49 -3.84
N VAL A 9 -0.48 -9.03 -3.47
CA VAL A 9 0.76 -9.62 -3.98
C VAL A 9 1.13 -10.91 -3.22
N GLU A 10 0.61 -11.07 -2.00
CA GLU A 10 0.86 -12.27 -1.19
C GLU A 10 0.23 -13.52 -1.80
N ALA A 11 -0.88 -13.39 -2.49
CA ALA A 11 -1.65 -14.52 -3.01
C ALA A 11 -0.83 -15.46 -3.91
N GLY A 12 0.14 -14.94 -4.66
CA GLY A 12 1.00 -15.73 -5.53
C GLY A 12 2.24 -16.27 -4.84
N LEU A 13 2.46 -15.94 -3.56
CA LEU A 13 3.66 -16.30 -2.79
C LEU A 13 4.96 -16.00 -3.54
N PRO A 14 5.10 -14.83 -4.17
CA PRO A 14 6.30 -14.52 -4.94
C PRO A 14 7.51 -14.29 -4.04
N VAL A 15 8.71 -14.49 -4.58
CA VAL A 15 9.92 -14.01 -3.92
C VAL A 15 9.95 -12.48 -3.99
N LEU A 16 10.74 -11.86 -3.11
CA LEU A 16 10.73 -10.40 -2.96
C LEU A 16 11.01 -9.63 -4.26
N ASP A 17 11.98 -10.06 -5.05
CA ASP A 17 12.31 -9.35 -6.31
C ASP A 17 11.15 -9.37 -7.29
N GLU A 18 10.46 -10.50 -7.40
CA GLU A 18 9.27 -10.63 -8.23
C GLU A 18 8.14 -9.76 -7.68
N ALA A 19 7.93 -9.78 -6.36
CA ALA A 19 6.91 -8.97 -5.71
C ALA A 19 7.13 -7.48 -5.97
N ARG A 20 8.37 -7.01 -5.89
CA ARG A 20 8.71 -5.61 -6.22
C ARG A 20 8.28 -5.25 -7.64
N ARG A 21 8.62 -6.10 -8.61
CA ARG A 21 8.27 -5.84 -10.01
C ARG A 21 6.77 -5.81 -10.22
N LEU A 22 6.06 -6.74 -9.59
CA LEU A 22 4.60 -6.81 -9.67
C LEU A 22 3.93 -5.56 -9.08
N VAL A 23 4.41 -5.11 -7.92
CA VAL A 23 3.85 -3.93 -7.27
C VAL A 23 4.18 -2.66 -8.06
N ILE A 24 5.39 -2.54 -8.59
CA ILE A 24 5.75 -1.39 -9.44
C ILE A 24 4.85 -1.33 -10.68
N ALA A 25 4.58 -2.48 -11.30
CA ALA A 25 3.65 -2.55 -12.43
C ALA A 25 2.24 -2.14 -12.02
N GLU A 26 1.79 -2.57 -10.83
CA GLU A 26 0.47 -2.19 -10.30
C GLU A 26 0.38 -0.69 -10.01
N ILE A 27 1.44 -0.07 -9.50
CA ILE A 27 1.46 1.38 -9.29
C ILE A 27 1.22 2.09 -10.63
N LYS A 28 1.92 1.68 -11.69
CA LYS A 28 1.74 2.26 -13.02
C LYS A 28 0.31 2.08 -13.52
N GLU A 29 -0.23 0.86 -13.38
CA GLU A 29 -1.59 0.55 -13.81
C GLU A 29 -2.63 1.34 -13.02
N ALA A 30 -2.46 1.45 -11.71
CA ALA A 30 -3.35 2.22 -10.85
C ALA A 30 -3.37 3.70 -11.27
N LYS A 31 -2.19 4.27 -11.53
CA LYS A 31 -2.10 5.66 -12.00
C LYS A 31 -2.74 5.84 -13.36
N ARG A 32 -2.52 4.88 -14.27
CA ARG A 32 -3.11 4.92 -15.62
C ARG A 32 -4.64 4.92 -15.56
N THR A 33 -5.22 4.18 -14.63
CA THR A 33 -6.69 4.09 -14.49
C THR A 33 -7.29 5.18 -13.61
N GLY A 34 -6.49 6.10 -13.12
CA GLY A 34 -6.97 7.25 -12.35
C GLY A 34 -7.16 6.98 -10.86
N ALA A 35 -6.68 5.85 -10.35
CA ALA A 35 -6.72 5.59 -8.91
C ALA A 35 -5.86 6.59 -8.15
N LYS A 36 -6.31 6.99 -6.96
CA LYS A 36 -5.57 7.90 -6.08
C LYS A 36 -4.85 7.15 -4.98
N VAL A 37 -5.30 5.94 -4.67
CA VAL A 37 -4.75 5.11 -3.61
C VAL A 37 -4.61 3.68 -4.12
N LEU A 38 -3.48 3.06 -3.81
CA LEU A 38 -3.26 1.63 -4.04
C LEU A 38 -3.01 0.96 -2.70
N LYS A 39 -3.91 0.06 -2.33
CA LYS A 39 -3.77 -0.75 -1.13
C LYS A 39 -3.08 -2.07 -1.51
N VAL A 40 -1.93 -2.35 -0.90
CA VAL A 40 -1.15 -3.55 -1.18
C VAL A 40 -1.26 -4.51 -0.01
N ILE A 41 -1.74 -5.72 -0.28
CA ILE A 41 -1.82 -6.79 0.70
C ILE A 41 -0.58 -7.68 0.51
N HIS A 42 0.32 -7.70 1.48
CA HIS A 42 1.60 -8.39 1.38
C HIS A 42 1.85 -9.38 2.52
N GLY A 43 0.97 -9.40 3.53
CA GLY A 43 1.22 -10.18 4.74
C GLY A 43 2.27 -9.55 5.62
N TYR A 44 2.50 -10.12 6.79
CA TYR A 44 3.48 -9.59 7.75
C TYR A 44 4.37 -10.66 8.38
N GLY A 45 4.29 -11.91 7.92
CA GLY A 45 5.30 -12.89 8.27
C GLY A 45 4.96 -13.96 9.26
N SER A 46 3.68 -14.22 9.52
CA SER A 46 3.27 -15.35 10.36
C SER A 46 3.76 -16.70 9.78
N SER A 47 4.10 -16.73 8.48
CA SER A 47 4.61 -17.93 7.79
C SER A 47 6.10 -17.85 7.46
N GLY A 48 6.83 -16.88 8.01
CA GLY A 48 8.25 -16.69 7.73
C GLY A 48 8.57 -15.97 6.43
N LYS A 49 7.86 -16.25 5.34
CA LYS A 49 8.09 -15.60 4.05
C LYS A 49 7.43 -14.22 3.97
N GLY A 50 6.28 -14.05 4.62
CA GLY A 50 5.55 -12.78 4.63
C GLY A 50 6.33 -11.66 5.29
N GLY A 51 7.21 -11.97 6.27
CA GLY A 51 8.06 -10.98 6.91
C GLY A 51 9.01 -10.32 5.93
N ALA A 52 9.62 -11.11 5.05
CA ALA A 52 10.54 -10.61 4.02
C ALA A 52 9.80 -9.73 3.02
N LEU A 53 8.58 -10.10 2.61
CA LEU A 53 7.77 -9.27 1.72
C LEU A 53 7.37 -7.96 2.37
N CYS A 54 6.90 -7.99 3.61
CA CYS A 54 6.49 -6.80 4.33
C CYS A 54 7.65 -5.79 4.43
N VAL A 55 8.77 -6.23 4.97
CA VAL A 55 9.94 -5.36 5.16
C VAL A 55 10.50 -4.87 3.83
N GLY A 56 10.69 -5.78 2.88
CA GLY A 56 11.29 -5.45 1.59
C GLY A 56 10.43 -4.56 0.73
N LEU A 57 9.11 -4.77 0.70
CA LEU A 57 8.20 -3.94 -0.06
C LEU A 57 8.08 -2.54 0.57
N ARG A 58 8.02 -2.44 1.89
CA ARG A 58 7.96 -1.13 2.55
C ARG A 58 9.22 -0.32 2.29
N LYS A 59 10.38 -0.97 2.24
CA LYS A 59 11.62 -0.34 1.82
C LYS A 59 11.51 0.18 0.39
N SER A 60 10.97 -0.63 -0.50
CA SER A 60 10.72 -0.24 -1.89
C SER A 60 9.77 0.95 -2.00
N PHE A 61 8.71 0.99 -1.18
CA PHE A 61 7.77 2.12 -1.17
C PHE A 61 8.47 3.41 -0.73
N GLY A 62 9.36 3.33 0.25
CA GLY A 62 10.16 4.48 0.67
C GLY A 62 11.01 5.02 -0.46
N LEU A 63 11.61 4.15 -1.26
CA LEU A 63 12.37 4.53 -2.44
C LEU A 63 11.48 5.18 -3.51
N ARG A 64 10.30 4.61 -3.75
CA ARG A 64 9.33 5.18 -4.73
C ARG A 64 8.87 6.56 -4.28
N LYS A 65 8.66 6.77 -2.99
CA LYS A 65 8.34 8.08 -2.45
C LYS A 65 9.48 9.07 -2.72
N LYS A 66 10.70 8.65 -2.43
CA LYS A 66 11.89 9.47 -2.63
C LYS A 66 12.08 9.87 -4.09
N GLU A 67 11.77 8.96 -5.01
CA GLU A 67 11.83 9.22 -6.45
C GLU A 67 10.66 10.04 -6.98
N GLY A 68 9.66 10.30 -6.15
CA GLY A 68 8.47 11.03 -6.56
C GLY A 68 7.46 10.20 -7.36
N VAL A 69 7.59 8.87 -7.37
CA VAL A 69 6.66 7.99 -8.07
C VAL A 69 5.33 7.89 -7.34
N ILE A 70 5.38 7.88 -6.02
CA ILE A 70 4.20 7.97 -5.15
C ILE A 70 4.32 9.20 -4.25
N LYS A 71 3.20 9.70 -3.76
CA LYS A 71 3.18 10.87 -2.88
C LYS A 71 3.64 10.50 -1.47
N ASP A 72 3.13 9.38 -0.94
CA ASP A 72 3.49 8.86 0.37
C ASP A 72 3.00 7.41 0.49
N PHE A 73 3.36 6.76 1.59
CA PHE A 73 2.76 5.46 1.92
C PHE A 73 2.57 5.35 3.43
N ILE A 74 1.59 4.57 3.83
CA ILE A 74 1.25 4.34 5.23
C ILE A 74 1.29 2.84 5.49
N ALA A 75 2.07 2.42 6.48
CA ALA A 75 2.02 1.05 6.97
C ALA A 75 0.63 0.79 7.55
N GLY A 76 0.07 -0.39 7.31
CA GLY A 76 -1.30 -0.69 7.74
C GLY A 76 -1.54 -0.53 9.23
N GLU A 77 -0.54 -0.81 10.06
CA GLU A 77 -0.62 -0.60 11.51
C GLU A 77 -0.67 0.87 11.91
N SER A 78 -0.24 1.77 11.01
CA SER A 78 -0.31 3.22 11.21
C SER A 78 -1.48 3.87 10.47
N PHE A 79 -2.31 3.08 9.81
CA PHE A 79 -3.47 3.56 9.07
C PHE A 79 -4.61 3.84 10.06
N SER A 80 -4.54 5.02 10.67
CA SER A 80 -5.38 5.42 11.79
C SER A 80 -5.73 6.90 11.66
N ILE A 81 -6.91 7.27 12.17
CA ILE A 81 -7.33 8.68 12.20
C ILE A 81 -6.44 9.54 13.09
N PHE A 82 -5.61 8.94 13.92
CA PHE A 82 -4.65 9.68 14.75
C PHE A 82 -3.37 10.05 13.98
N ASN A 83 -3.21 9.55 12.76
CA ASN A 83 -2.05 9.88 11.92
C ASN A 83 -2.41 11.07 11.01
N PRO A 84 -1.67 12.20 11.12
CA PRO A 84 -1.98 13.40 10.31
C PRO A 84 -1.97 13.16 8.80
N THR A 85 -1.06 12.31 8.32
CA THR A 85 -1.01 11.98 6.89
C THR A 85 -2.27 11.22 6.47
N VAL A 86 -2.74 10.32 7.32
CA VAL A 86 -3.99 9.58 7.05
C VAL A 86 -5.17 10.53 7.00
N LEU A 87 -5.25 11.51 7.91
CA LEU A 87 -6.30 12.51 7.87
C LEU A 87 -6.30 13.27 6.55
N ALA A 88 -5.12 13.67 6.07
CA ALA A 88 -4.99 14.34 4.78
C ALA A 88 -5.45 13.44 3.62
N MET A 89 -5.12 12.15 3.67
CA MET A 89 -5.56 11.18 2.68
C MET A 89 -7.08 11.02 2.68
N LEU A 90 -7.70 10.97 3.87
CA LEU A 90 -9.15 10.85 4.01
C LEU A 90 -9.88 12.07 3.45
N GLU A 91 -9.28 13.26 3.58
CA GLU A 91 -9.84 14.47 2.97
C GLU A 91 -9.74 14.40 1.44
N ALA A 92 -8.58 13.98 0.92
CA ALA A 92 -8.35 13.89 -0.53
C ALA A 92 -9.14 12.75 -1.16
N VAL A 93 -9.32 11.64 -0.45
CA VAL A 93 -9.98 10.43 -0.95
C VAL A 93 -11.00 9.97 0.10
N PRO A 94 -12.18 10.60 0.17
CA PRO A 94 -13.18 10.29 1.20
C PRO A 94 -13.62 8.82 1.24
N GLN A 95 -13.52 8.12 0.11
CA GLN A 95 -13.87 6.70 0.02
C GLN A 95 -13.05 5.83 0.98
N LEU A 96 -11.85 6.29 1.37
CA LEU A 96 -11.01 5.56 2.34
C LEU A 96 -11.64 5.45 3.73
N ARG A 97 -12.61 6.30 4.05
CA ARG A 97 -13.29 6.24 5.35
C ARG A 97 -14.03 4.93 5.56
N GLY A 98 -14.43 4.27 4.48
CA GLY A 98 -15.10 2.97 4.53
C GLY A 98 -14.16 1.77 4.46
N ASP A 99 -12.85 1.99 4.42
CA ASP A 99 -11.92 0.88 4.30
C ASP A 99 -11.85 0.10 5.62
N PRO A 100 -11.99 -1.23 5.60
CA PRO A 100 -12.00 -2.04 6.82
C PRO A 100 -10.67 -2.04 7.58
N ASP A 101 -9.56 -1.67 6.94
CA ASP A 101 -8.26 -1.61 7.60
C ASP A 101 -8.00 -0.28 8.31
N LEU A 102 -8.87 0.71 8.13
CA LEU A 102 -8.75 1.98 8.87
C LEU A 102 -8.99 1.71 10.34
N ASN A 103 -8.03 2.06 11.18
CA ASN A 103 -8.03 1.83 12.64
C ASN A 103 -7.99 0.34 13.04
N ALA A 104 -7.64 -0.55 12.11
CA ALA A 104 -7.63 -1.99 12.35
C ALA A 104 -6.26 -2.53 12.76
N THR A 105 -5.21 -1.71 12.67
CA THR A 105 -3.84 -2.11 13.00
C THR A 105 -3.39 -3.34 12.20
N ASN A 106 -3.73 -3.38 10.92
CA ASN A 106 -3.40 -4.53 10.06
C ASN A 106 -1.98 -4.40 9.49
N GLU A 107 -1.03 -5.12 10.08
CA GLU A 107 0.36 -5.11 9.66
C GLU A 107 0.58 -5.77 8.28
N GLY A 108 -0.39 -6.51 7.79
CA GLY A 108 -0.29 -7.23 6.51
C GLY A 108 -0.59 -6.39 5.28
N VAL A 109 -0.86 -5.10 5.44
CA VAL A 109 -1.17 -4.21 4.32
C VAL A 109 -0.34 -2.94 4.39
N SER A 110 -0.21 -2.28 3.25
CA SER A 110 0.34 -0.92 3.14
C SER A 110 -0.55 -0.12 2.21
N ILE A 111 -0.73 1.14 2.53
CA ILE A 111 -1.59 2.05 1.77
C ILE A 111 -0.69 3.06 1.04
N LEU A 112 -0.71 3.05 -0.28
CA LEU A 112 0.10 3.94 -1.11
C LEU A 112 -0.77 5.10 -1.60
N TRP A 113 -0.30 6.31 -1.33
CA TRP A 113 -0.93 7.52 -1.84
C TRP A 113 -0.27 7.87 -3.17
N LEU A 114 -1.01 7.73 -4.25
CA LEU A 114 -0.49 7.94 -5.61
C LEU A 114 -0.47 9.43 -5.97
N LYS A 115 0.41 9.76 -6.87
CA LYS A 115 0.44 11.12 -7.43
C LYS A 115 -0.57 11.30 -8.53
#